data_fc60c8dc5bd3bd3ae931f2e325cb8e24
#
_entry.id   fc60c8dc5bd3bd3ae931f2e325cb8e24
#
_cell.length_a   1.000
_cell.length_b   1.000
_cell.length_c   1.000
_cell.angle_alpha   90.00
_cell.angle_beta   90.00
_cell.angle_gamma   90.00
#
_symmetry.space_group_name_H-M   'P 1'
#
loop_
_entity.id
_entity.type
_entity.pdbx_description
1 polymer ?
#
loop_
_entity_poly.entity_id
_entity_poly.type
_entity_poly.pdbx_seq_one_letter_code
_entity_poly.pdbx_strand_id
1 'polypeptide(L)'
;LACAPVPFVTLNTVGPAVMDHGTEEQKKRFLPLIAAGEIHFCIGYTEPSAGTDLASLQTAAVKQGDEYIVNGNKVYTSAAEAADYVFLAARTDPDAKKHKGISVLLVDTKDPGFDYGPIRTVGGVRTNVSYYTDVRVPTDMIIGEENKGWPLITSQLNHERVGLAAWGIQGWKVYKLTLDWARKEKTADGQRIIDNPSVQ
;
A
#
# COMPACT_ATOMS: atom_id res chain seq x y z
N LEU A 1 -12.57 -24.08 -0.48
CA LEU A 1 -12.30 -23.08 -1.53
C LEU A 1 -11.28 -22.10 -0.92
N ALA A 2 -10.00 -22.29 -1.26
CA ALA A 2 -9.00 -21.26 -1.01
C ALA A 2 -9.37 -20.07 -1.92
N CYS A 3 -9.85 -18.97 -1.33
CA CYS A 3 -9.96 -17.73 -2.08
C CYS A 3 -8.56 -17.35 -2.55
N ALA A 4 -8.39 -17.18 -3.85
CA ALA A 4 -7.20 -16.55 -4.39
C ALA A 4 -6.99 -15.20 -3.63
N PRO A 5 -5.76 -14.86 -3.26
CA PRO A 5 -5.52 -13.59 -2.61
C PRO A 5 -5.97 -12.46 -3.55
N VAL A 6 -7.07 -11.80 -3.18
CA VAL A 6 -7.54 -10.62 -3.90
C VAL A 6 -6.45 -9.56 -3.76
N PRO A 7 -5.99 -8.90 -4.85
CA PRO A 7 -5.01 -7.84 -4.79
C PRO A 7 -5.64 -6.60 -4.12
N PHE A 8 -5.66 -6.63 -2.78
CA PHE A 8 -6.35 -5.66 -1.92
C PHE A 8 -5.96 -4.23 -2.25
N VAL A 9 -4.64 -3.96 -2.40
CA VAL A 9 -4.14 -2.63 -2.72
C VAL A 9 -4.70 -2.15 -4.05
N THR A 10 -4.64 -2.98 -5.09
CA THR A 10 -5.10 -2.61 -6.43
C THR A 10 -6.60 -2.32 -6.46
N LEU A 11 -7.42 -3.22 -5.90
CA LEU A 11 -8.87 -3.15 -6.04
C LEU A 11 -9.54 -2.21 -5.01
N ASN A 12 -9.05 -2.20 -3.77
CA ASN A 12 -9.74 -1.46 -2.70
C ASN A 12 -9.13 -0.10 -2.39
N THR A 13 -7.95 0.21 -2.95
CA THR A 13 -7.27 1.46 -2.64
C THR A 13 -6.89 2.25 -3.89
N VAL A 14 -6.08 1.69 -4.80
CA VAL A 14 -5.60 2.42 -5.99
C VAL A 14 -6.70 2.56 -7.04
N GLY A 15 -7.49 1.51 -7.32
CA GLY A 15 -8.60 1.57 -8.25
C GLY A 15 -9.59 2.70 -7.92
N PRO A 16 -10.14 2.77 -6.70
CA PRO A 16 -10.97 3.90 -6.26
C PRO A 16 -10.27 5.26 -6.36
N ALA A 17 -8.98 5.36 -6.01
CA ALA A 17 -8.25 6.61 -6.13
C ALA A 17 -8.12 7.08 -7.59
N VAL A 18 -7.89 6.16 -8.53
CA VAL A 18 -7.90 6.47 -9.96
C VAL A 18 -9.30 6.87 -10.44
N MET A 19 -10.36 6.21 -9.95
CA MET A 19 -11.75 6.59 -10.26
C MET A 19 -12.08 8.00 -9.83
N ASP A 20 -11.66 8.39 -8.62
CA ASP A 20 -12.03 9.67 -8.02
C ASP A 20 -11.15 10.84 -8.51
N HIS A 21 -9.87 10.58 -8.77
CA HIS A 21 -8.86 11.63 -9.00
C HIS A 21 -8.11 11.53 -10.33
N GLY A 22 -8.22 10.41 -11.05
CA GLY A 22 -7.56 10.24 -12.34
C GLY A 22 -8.21 11.05 -13.45
N THR A 23 -7.44 11.40 -14.50
CA THR A 23 -7.98 11.97 -15.74
C THR A 23 -8.82 10.93 -16.47
N GLU A 24 -9.63 11.35 -17.42
CA GLU A 24 -10.43 10.42 -18.23
C GLU A 24 -9.56 9.45 -19.05
N GLU A 25 -8.37 9.90 -19.48
CA GLU A 25 -7.38 9.06 -20.16
C GLU A 25 -6.80 8.01 -19.21
N GLN A 26 -6.45 8.40 -17.98
CA GLN A 26 -5.97 7.49 -16.95
C GLN A 26 -7.04 6.47 -16.56
N LYS A 27 -8.29 6.90 -16.39
CA LYS A 27 -9.41 6.00 -16.09
C LYS A 27 -9.60 4.97 -17.19
N LYS A 28 -9.63 5.41 -18.46
CA LYS A 28 -9.75 4.53 -19.63
C LYS A 28 -8.59 3.55 -19.76
N ARG A 29 -7.38 3.99 -19.41
CA ARG A 29 -6.17 3.16 -19.48
C ARG A 29 -6.11 2.13 -18.37
N PHE A 30 -6.31 2.54 -17.12
CA PHE A 30 -6.00 1.70 -15.96
C PHE A 30 -7.20 0.91 -15.43
N LEU A 31 -8.41 1.48 -15.37
CA LEU A 31 -9.54 0.82 -14.71
C LEU A 31 -9.96 -0.52 -15.36
N PRO A 32 -9.99 -0.65 -16.71
CA PRO A 32 -10.28 -1.94 -17.33
C PRO A 32 -9.24 -3.02 -16.98
N LEU A 33 -7.95 -2.66 -16.98
CA LEU A 33 -6.86 -3.58 -16.64
C LEU A 33 -6.87 -3.98 -15.16
N ILE A 34 -7.20 -3.05 -14.27
CA ILE A 34 -7.42 -3.33 -12.84
C ILE A 34 -8.58 -4.31 -12.66
N ALA A 35 -9.71 -4.06 -13.33
CA ALA A 35 -10.90 -4.92 -13.23
C ALA A 35 -10.67 -6.32 -13.80
N ALA A 36 -9.86 -6.43 -14.85
CA ALA A 36 -9.46 -7.70 -15.45
C ALA A 36 -8.38 -8.45 -14.63
N GLY A 37 -7.71 -7.77 -13.66
CA GLY A 37 -6.59 -8.35 -12.91
C GLY A 37 -5.31 -8.47 -13.73
N GLU A 38 -5.18 -7.66 -14.77
CA GLU A 38 -4.04 -7.67 -15.70
C GLU A 38 -2.89 -6.78 -15.21
N ILE A 39 -3.17 -5.82 -14.33
CA ILE A 39 -2.15 -4.98 -13.68
C ILE A 39 -2.34 -4.93 -12.19
N HIS A 40 -1.21 -4.82 -11.47
CA HIS A 40 -1.15 -4.74 -10.02
C HIS A 40 -0.39 -3.51 -9.57
N PHE A 41 -0.82 -2.97 -8.42
CA PHE A 41 -0.18 -1.83 -7.79
C PHE A 41 0.32 -2.18 -6.40
N CYS A 42 1.44 -1.57 -6.02
CA CYS A 42 1.87 -1.44 -4.63
C CYS A 42 1.87 0.02 -4.21
N ILE A 43 1.96 0.28 -2.91
CA ILE A 43 1.96 1.65 -2.35
C ILE A 43 3.36 1.98 -1.84
N GLY A 44 3.88 3.12 -2.30
CA GLY A 44 5.14 3.70 -1.85
C GLY A 44 4.90 4.99 -1.06
N TYR A 45 4.54 4.87 0.24
CA TYR A 45 4.28 6.02 1.11
C TYR A 45 5.33 6.19 2.18
N THR A 46 5.46 5.21 3.06
CA THR A 46 6.30 5.24 4.25
C THR A 46 7.78 5.30 3.89
N GLU A 47 8.52 6.15 4.58
CA GLU A 47 9.99 6.23 4.51
C GLU A 47 10.60 5.83 5.86
N PRO A 48 11.88 5.47 5.92
CA PRO A 48 12.54 5.15 7.18
C PRO A 48 12.38 6.25 8.25
N SER A 49 12.33 7.53 7.82
CA SER A 49 12.19 8.70 8.67
C SER A 49 10.78 9.30 8.71
N ALA A 50 9.85 8.83 7.88
CA ALA A 50 8.51 9.40 7.70
C ALA A 50 7.44 8.30 7.64
N GLY A 51 7.06 7.78 8.81
CA GLY A 51 5.98 6.82 8.98
C GLY A 51 4.73 7.49 9.54
N THR A 52 4.69 7.72 10.86
CA THR A 52 3.56 8.39 11.53
C THR A 52 3.37 9.82 11.02
N ASP A 53 4.45 10.58 10.84
CA ASP A 53 4.42 11.89 10.18
C ASP A 53 4.72 11.72 8.68
N LEU A 54 3.77 11.10 7.95
CA LEU A 54 3.91 10.87 6.51
C LEU A 54 4.14 12.17 5.72
N ALA A 55 3.59 13.29 6.19
CA ALA A 55 3.76 14.58 5.53
C ALA A 55 5.21 15.08 5.52
N SER A 56 6.10 14.48 6.31
CA SER A 56 7.55 14.79 6.32
C SER A 56 8.34 13.96 5.29
N LEU A 57 7.69 13.23 4.39
CA LEU A 57 8.36 12.44 3.35
C LEU A 57 9.33 13.29 2.51
N GLN A 58 10.44 12.66 2.11
CA GLN A 58 11.56 13.33 1.44
C GLN A 58 11.87 12.75 0.04
N THR A 59 11.30 11.60 -0.33
CA THR A 59 11.42 11.08 -1.70
C THR A 59 11.04 12.19 -2.68
N ALA A 60 11.99 12.65 -3.47
CA ALA A 60 11.85 13.81 -4.34
C ALA A 60 11.38 13.38 -5.74
N ALA A 61 10.56 14.20 -6.37
CA ALA A 61 10.19 14.10 -7.77
C ALA A 61 10.40 15.46 -8.44
N VAL A 62 11.54 15.64 -9.09
CA VAL A 62 11.93 16.89 -9.71
C VAL A 62 11.51 16.93 -11.16
N LYS A 63 10.70 17.92 -11.54
CA LYS A 63 10.21 18.08 -12.91
C LYS A 63 11.34 18.49 -13.86
N GLN A 64 11.50 17.76 -14.94
CA GLN A 64 12.45 18.04 -16.03
C GLN A 64 11.74 17.86 -17.38
N GLY A 65 11.30 18.96 -17.99
CA GLY A 65 10.50 18.90 -19.21
C GLY A 65 9.18 18.16 -19.02
N ASP A 66 8.98 17.08 -19.75
CA ASP A 66 7.76 16.27 -19.73
C ASP A 66 7.83 15.07 -18.76
N GLU A 67 8.85 15.04 -17.90
CA GLU A 67 9.08 13.96 -16.94
C GLU A 67 9.35 14.50 -15.54
N TYR A 68 9.15 13.63 -14.54
CA TYR A 68 9.70 13.77 -13.18
C TYR A 68 10.86 12.80 -13.01
N ILE A 69 11.96 13.28 -12.43
CA ILE A 69 13.07 12.44 -11.98
C ILE A 69 12.88 12.16 -10.51
N VAL A 70 12.66 10.89 -10.18
CA VAL A 70 12.36 10.45 -8.82
C VAL A 70 13.56 9.85 -8.16
N ASN A 71 13.88 10.36 -6.96
CA ASN A 71 14.98 9.89 -6.12
C ASN A 71 14.53 9.75 -4.66
N GLY A 72 14.88 8.62 -4.05
CA GLY A 72 14.55 8.33 -2.66
C GLY A 72 14.36 6.86 -2.36
N ASN A 73 13.78 6.55 -1.21
CA ASN A 73 13.46 5.20 -0.82
C ASN A 73 12.20 5.13 0.03
N LYS A 74 11.48 4.02 -0.09
CA LYS A 74 10.29 3.72 0.71
C LYS A 74 10.48 2.38 1.44
N VAL A 75 9.77 2.22 2.56
CA VAL A 75 9.75 0.98 3.32
C VAL A 75 8.33 0.46 3.44
N TYR A 76 8.24 -0.84 3.67
CA TYR A 76 6.96 -1.56 3.78
C TYR A 76 6.12 -1.50 2.50
N THR A 77 6.79 -1.45 1.33
CA THR A 77 6.17 -1.51 0.01
C THR A 77 5.76 -2.95 -0.28
N SER A 78 4.60 -3.35 0.27
CA SER A 78 4.11 -4.72 0.15
C SER A 78 3.74 -5.04 -1.29
N ALA A 79 4.09 -6.26 -1.73
CA ALA A 79 3.88 -6.77 -3.08
C ALA A 79 4.65 -6.02 -4.19
N ALA A 80 5.72 -5.28 -3.89
CA ALA A 80 6.54 -4.62 -4.91
C ALA A 80 7.09 -5.61 -5.95
N GLU A 81 7.35 -6.86 -5.53
CA GLU A 81 7.83 -7.95 -6.40
C GLU A 81 6.83 -8.44 -7.45
N ALA A 82 5.56 -8.10 -7.30
CA ALA A 82 4.47 -8.52 -8.18
C ALA A 82 3.69 -7.34 -8.77
N ALA A 83 4.06 -6.12 -8.43
CA ALA A 83 3.39 -4.93 -8.90
C ALA A 83 3.94 -4.46 -10.25
N ASP A 84 3.07 -4.00 -11.13
CA ASP A 84 3.45 -3.33 -12.38
C ASP A 84 3.75 -1.85 -12.15
N TYR A 85 3.07 -1.24 -11.16
CA TYR A 85 3.23 0.17 -10.81
C TYR A 85 3.32 0.38 -9.31
N VAL A 86 4.11 1.37 -8.89
CA VAL A 86 4.08 1.92 -7.54
C VAL A 86 3.20 3.15 -7.51
N PHE A 87 2.18 3.16 -6.66
CA PHE A 87 1.40 4.34 -6.30
C PHE A 87 2.20 5.13 -5.27
N LEU A 88 3.02 6.07 -5.76
CA LEU A 88 4.08 6.71 -5.03
C LEU A 88 3.68 8.10 -4.53
N ALA A 89 3.84 8.37 -3.23
CA ALA A 89 3.82 9.73 -2.70
C ALA A 89 5.25 10.31 -2.73
N ALA A 90 5.42 11.45 -3.42
CA ALA A 90 6.71 12.11 -3.53
C ALA A 90 6.59 13.63 -3.34
N ARG A 91 7.71 14.27 -2.98
CA ARG A 91 7.86 15.70 -2.83
C ARG A 91 8.16 16.32 -4.18
N THR A 92 7.19 17.06 -4.74
CA THR A 92 7.32 17.79 -6.00
C THR A 92 7.66 19.27 -5.79
N ASP A 93 7.35 19.82 -4.61
CA ASP A 93 7.75 21.18 -4.20
C ASP A 93 8.46 21.10 -2.83
N PRO A 94 9.82 21.21 -2.79
CA PRO A 94 10.58 21.11 -1.56
C PRO A 94 10.40 22.33 -0.63
N ASP A 95 9.99 23.48 -1.16
CA ASP A 95 9.83 24.73 -0.40
C ASP A 95 8.45 24.83 0.27
N ALA A 96 7.52 24.00 -0.16
CA ALA A 96 6.18 23.98 0.39
C ALA A 96 6.11 23.36 1.79
N LYS A 97 5.23 23.89 2.64
CA LYS A 97 5.04 23.40 4.00
C LYS A 97 4.37 22.02 4.00
N LYS A 98 5.02 21.04 4.67
CA LYS A 98 4.48 19.69 5.01
C LYS A 98 3.54 19.07 3.96
N HIS A 99 2.22 19.19 4.18
CA HIS A 99 1.17 18.59 3.35
C HIS A 99 1.06 19.17 1.94
N LYS A 100 1.56 20.37 1.74
CA LYS A 100 1.66 21.02 0.44
C LYS A 100 2.94 20.54 -0.26
N GLY A 101 2.94 20.54 -1.58
CA GLY A 101 4.12 20.12 -2.35
C GLY A 101 4.33 18.61 -2.39
N ILE A 102 3.31 17.81 -2.05
CA ILE A 102 3.28 16.36 -2.24
C ILE A 102 2.39 16.06 -3.43
N SER A 103 2.87 15.20 -4.32
CA SER A 103 2.11 14.64 -5.45
C SER A 103 2.07 13.13 -5.35
N VAL A 104 1.13 12.53 -6.05
CA VAL A 104 1.04 11.08 -6.21
C VAL A 104 1.32 10.72 -7.66
N LEU A 105 2.31 9.85 -7.87
CA LEU A 105 2.76 9.42 -9.18
C LEU A 105 2.59 7.91 -9.35
N LEU A 106 2.32 7.47 -10.58
CA LEU A 106 2.39 6.06 -10.96
C LEU A 106 3.77 5.79 -11.53
N VAL A 107 4.59 5.05 -10.80
CA VAL A 107 5.95 4.67 -11.18
C VAL A 107 5.93 3.27 -11.77
N ASP A 108 6.41 3.11 -13.00
CA ASP A 108 6.58 1.79 -13.63
C ASP A 108 7.68 1.01 -12.90
N THR A 109 7.39 -0.18 -12.41
CA THR A 109 8.37 -1.03 -11.71
C THR A 109 9.43 -1.62 -12.65
N LYS A 110 9.24 -1.48 -13.96
CA LYS A 110 10.20 -1.91 -14.99
C LYS A 110 11.24 -0.82 -15.33
N ASP A 111 11.09 0.39 -14.79
CA ASP A 111 12.11 1.43 -14.94
C ASP A 111 13.43 0.95 -14.33
N PRO A 112 14.57 1.08 -15.06
CA PRO A 112 15.88 0.60 -14.58
C PRO A 112 16.37 1.28 -13.29
N GLY A 113 15.83 2.43 -12.94
CA GLY A 113 16.12 3.12 -11.68
C GLY A 113 15.32 2.61 -10.49
N PHE A 114 14.31 1.74 -10.70
CA PHE A 114 13.55 1.12 -9.63
C PHE A 114 14.15 -0.20 -9.19
N ASP A 115 14.32 -0.37 -7.88
CA ASP A 115 14.76 -1.63 -7.29
C ASP A 115 14.03 -1.87 -5.95
N TYR A 116 14.02 -3.11 -5.48
CA TYR A 116 13.43 -3.47 -4.19
C TYR A 116 14.20 -4.57 -3.46
N GLY A 117 14.18 -4.52 -2.13
CA GLY A 117 14.76 -5.52 -1.25
C GLY A 117 13.71 -6.11 -0.30
N PRO A 118 13.61 -7.46 -0.16
CA PRO A 118 12.58 -8.08 0.66
C PRO A 118 12.86 -7.92 2.16
N ILE A 119 11.79 -7.61 2.91
CA ILE A 119 11.73 -7.65 4.38
C ILE A 119 10.88 -8.85 4.76
N ARG A 120 11.46 -9.82 5.46
CA ARG A 120 10.74 -11.00 5.97
C ARG A 120 10.13 -10.69 7.33
N THR A 121 8.83 -10.86 7.46
CA THR A 121 8.11 -10.66 8.72
C THR A 121 7.94 -11.96 9.49
N VAL A 122 7.73 -11.87 10.81
CA VAL A 122 7.49 -13.04 11.68
C VAL A 122 6.24 -13.81 11.25
N GLY A 123 5.22 -13.12 10.72
CA GLY A 123 3.98 -13.73 10.23
C GLY A 123 4.09 -14.44 8.87
N GLY A 124 5.30 -14.49 8.27
CA GLY A 124 5.54 -15.12 6.96
C GLY A 124 5.14 -14.27 5.76
N VAL A 125 4.43 -13.16 5.97
CA VAL A 125 4.13 -12.19 4.91
C VAL A 125 5.39 -11.40 4.60
N ARG A 126 5.68 -11.20 3.31
CA ARG A 126 6.81 -10.40 2.86
C ARG A 126 6.36 -8.98 2.52
N THR A 127 7.14 -8.00 2.94
CA THR A 127 7.08 -6.64 2.46
C THR A 127 8.44 -6.23 1.93
N ASN A 128 8.61 -5.02 1.41
CA ASN A 128 9.85 -4.61 0.76
C ASN A 128 10.30 -3.22 1.18
N VAL A 129 11.61 -2.99 1.08
CA VAL A 129 12.17 -1.64 0.85
C VAL A 129 12.18 -1.43 -0.64
N SER A 130 11.80 -0.26 -1.12
CA SER A 130 11.91 0.11 -2.53
C SER A 130 12.81 1.33 -2.69
N TYR A 131 13.61 1.31 -3.75
CA TYR A 131 14.61 2.31 -4.07
C TYR A 131 14.29 2.96 -5.40
N TYR A 132 14.51 4.26 -5.48
CA TYR A 132 14.29 5.09 -6.66
C TYR A 132 15.57 5.86 -6.92
N THR A 133 16.24 5.57 -8.03
CA THR A 133 17.49 6.21 -8.45
C THR A 133 17.31 6.73 -9.87
N ASP A 134 17.09 8.02 -10.00
CA ASP A 134 16.80 8.69 -11.27
C ASP A 134 15.67 8.05 -12.09
N VAL A 135 14.65 7.50 -11.40
CA VAL A 135 13.48 6.90 -12.05
C VAL A 135 12.73 7.96 -12.83
N ARG A 136 12.40 7.67 -14.08
CA ARG A 136 11.73 8.61 -14.99
C ARG A 136 10.24 8.35 -15.03
N VAL A 137 9.47 9.35 -14.65
CA VAL A 137 8.00 9.27 -14.60
C VAL A 137 7.40 10.36 -15.50
N PRO A 138 6.71 10.01 -16.57
CA PRO A 138 6.04 10.97 -17.44
C PRO A 138 5.04 11.86 -16.66
N THR A 139 4.88 13.11 -17.05
CA THR A 139 4.01 14.06 -16.33
C THR A 139 2.54 13.65 -16.35
N ASP A 140 2.10 12.87 -17.33
CA ASP A 140 0.75 12.31 -17.42
C ASP A 140 0.49 11.14 -16.45
N MET A 141 1.53 10.71 -15.70
CA MET A 141 1.44 9.67 -14.67
C MET A 141 1.23 10.23 -13.26
N ILE A 142 1.00 11.53 -13.10
CA ILE A 142 0.47 12.10 -11.86
C ILE A 142 -1.02 11.75 -11.73
N ILE A 143 -1.43 11.29 -10.56
CA ILE A 143 -2.84 11.13 -10.21
C ILE A 143 -3.31 12.37 -9.44
N GLY A 144 -4.36 13.01 -9.94
CA GLY A 144 -4.84 14.29 -9.41
C GLY A 144 -4.00 15.47 -9.91
N GLU A 145 -3.80 16.47 -9.05
CA GLU A 145 -3.06 17.68 -9.37
C GLU A 145 -1.68 17.68 -8.72
N GLU A 146 -0.69 18.24 -9.43
CA GLU A 146 0.65 18.47 -8.89
C GLU A 146 0.59 19.29 -7.59
N ASN A 147 1.37 18.88 -6.58
CA ASN A 147 1.43 19.50 -5.24
C ASN A 147 0.13 19.41 -4.41
N LYS A 148 -0.89 18.70 -4.88
CA LYS A 148 -2.17 18.48 -4.19
C LYS A 148 -2.45 17.01 -3.87
N GLY A 149 -1.43 16.19 -3.74
CA GLY A 149 -1.57 14.76 -3.46
C GLY A 149 -2.07 14.42 -2.04
N TRP A 150 -1.94 15.34 -1.07
CA TRP A 150 -2.32 15.03 0.31
C TRP A 150 -3.80 14.68 0.52
N PRO A 151 -4.78 15.44 -0.01
CA PRO A 151 -6.19 15.05 0.07
C PRO A 151 -6.46 13.68 -0.57
N LEU A 152 -5.79 13.37 -1.69
CA LEU A 152 -5.89 12.07 -2.36
C LEU A 152 -5.36 10.95 -1.45
N ILE A 153 -4.17 11.12 -0.86
CA ILE A 153 -3.58 10.15 0.07
C ILE A 153 -4.51 9.88 1.25
N THR A 154 -5.08 10.92 1.85
CA THR A 154 -5.98 10.76 2.99
C THR A 154 -7.30 10.08 2.63
N SER A 155 -7.86 10.38 1.46
CA SER A 155 -9.04 9.69 0.91
C SER A 155 -8.76 8.20 0.67
N GLN A 156 -7.64 7.90 0.02
CA GLN A 156 -7.21 6.52 -0.25
C GLN A 156 -7.00 5.72 1.06
N LEU A 157 -6.35 6.30 2.07
CA LEU A 157 -6.16 5.66 3.38
C LEU A 157 -7.50 5.41 4.11
N ASN A 158 -8.54 6.22 3.87
CA ASN A 158 -9.87 5.96 4.42
C ASN A 158 -10.51 4.74 3.74
N HIS A 159 -10.39 4.58 2.42
CA HIS A 159 -10.84 3.37 1.72
C HIS A 159 -10.12 2.13 2.24
N GLU A 160 -8.82 2.21 2.45
CA GLU A 160 -8.03 1.12 3.02
C GLU A 160 -8.52 0.72 4.41
N ARG A 161 -8.76 1.68 5.31
CA ARG A 161 -9.26 1.42 6.67
C ARG A 161 -10.60 0.69 6.66
N VAL A 162 -11.52 1.07 5.78
CA VAL A 162 -12.82 0.39 5.64
C VAL A 162 -12.62 -1.06 5.20
N GLY A 163 -11.76 -1.29 4.21
CA GLY A 163 -11.43 -2.64 3.75
C GLY A 163 -10.78 -3.48 4.85
N LEU A 164 -9.80 -2.93 5.58
CA LEU A 164 -9.13 -3.61 6.68
C LEU A 164 -10.07 -3.93 7.84
N ALA A 165 -11.08 -3.09 8.12
CA ALA A 165 -12.08 -3.35 9.15
C ALA A 165 -12.84 -4.67 8.89
N ALA A 166 -13.06 -5.04 7.63
CA ALA A 166 -13.70 -6.31 7.28
C ALA A 166 -12.86 -7.53 7.70
N TRP A 167 -11.55 -7.40 7.81
CA TRP A 167 -10.66 -8.49 8.30
C TRP A 167 -10.85 -8.76 9.79
N GLY A 168 -11.36 -7.80 10.56
CA GLY A 168 -11.74 -8.00 11.95
C GLY A 168 -12.78 -9.11 12.13
N ILE A 169 -13.67 -9.28 11.16
CA ILE A 169 -14.66 -10.38 11.15
C ILE A 169 -13.97 -11.74 11.07
N GLN A 170 -12.88 -11.86 10.30
CA GLN A 170 -12.09 -13.09 10.23
C GLN A 170 -11.42 -13.39 11.56
N GLY A 171 -10.80 -12.38 12.18
CA GLY A 171 -10.22 -12.50 13.53
C GLY A 171 -11.25 -12.95 14.56
N TRP A 172 -12.45 -12.36 14.53
CA TRP A 172 -13.55 -12.74 15.42
C TRP A 172 -14.01 -14.19 15.21
N LYS A 173 -14.07 -14.66 13.96
CA LYS A 173 -14.39 -16.05 13.65
C LYS A 173 -13.36 -17.03 14.20
N VAL A 174 -12.07 -16.73 14.00
CA VAL A 174 -10.97 -17.56 14.53
C VAL A 174 -11.00 -17.56 16.05
N TYR A 175 -11.18 -16.40 16.69
CA TYR A 175 -11.34 -16.29 18.15
C TYR A 175 -12.46 -17.19 18.67
N LYS A 176 -13.65 -17.16 18.08
CA LYS A 176 -14.77 -18.03 18.49
C LYS A 176 -14.42 -19.51 18.37
N LEU A 177 -13.84 -19.91 17.23
CA LEU A 177 -13.44 -21.30 17.02
C LEU A 177 -12.41 -21.77 18.06
N THR A 178 -11.42 -20.91 18.35
CA THR A 178 -10.40 -21.18 19.37
C THR A 178 -11.01 -21.29 20.78
N LEU A 179 -11.94 -20.38 21.09
CA LEU A 179 -12.64 -20.41 22.38
C LEU A 179 -13.47 -21.68 22.56
N ASP A 180 -14.22 -22.09 21.51
CA ASP A 180 -15.02 -23.32 21.53
C ASP A 180 -14.14 -24.56 21.63
N TRP A 181 -12.99 -24.57 20.95
CA TRP A 181 -11.97 -25.61 21.10
C TRP A 181 -11.44 -25.66 22.54
N ALA A 182 -10.99 -24.56 23.10
CA ALA A 182 -10.45 -24.51 24.46
C ALA A 182 -11.46 -24.92 25.55
N ARG A 183 -12.77 -24.74 25.30
CA ARG A 183 -13.85 -25.18 26.19
C ARG A 183 -14.10 -26.70 26.13
N LYS A 184 -13.81 -27.34 25.01
CA LYS A 184 -14.06 -28.76 24.76
C LYS A 184 -12.86 -29.63 25.06
N GLU A 185 -11.69 -29.18 24.63
CA GLU A 185 -10.45 -29.94 24.76
C GLU A 185 -9.92 -29.95 26.20
N LYS A 186 -9.28 -31.05 26.53
CA LYS A 186 -8.68 -31.27 27.85
C LYS A 186 -7.19 -31.56 27.72
N THR A 187 -6.45 -31.16 28.73
CA THR A 187 -5.06 -31.52 28.93
C THR A 187 -4.95 -32.99 29.38
N ALA A 188 -3.74 -33.54 29.40
CA ALA A 188 -3.50 -34.94 29.75
C ALA A 188 -3.96 -35.29 31.20
N ASP A 189 -4.01 -34.32 32.08
CA ASP A 189 -4.53 -34.43 33.46
C ASP A 189 -6.05 -34.23 33.57
N GLY A 190 -6.73 -34.08 32.45
CA GLY A 190 -8.19 -33.99 32.37
C GLY A 190 -8.79 -32.59 32.57
N GLN A 191 -7.97 -31.55 32.81
CA GLN A 191 -8.42 -30.19 32.97
C GLN A 191 -8.76 -29.58 31.58
N ARG A 192 -9.86 -28.83 31.48
CA ARG A 192 -10.16 -28.13 30.21
C ARG A 192 -9.10 -27.04 29.95
N ILE A 193 -8.73 -26.84 28.69
CA ILE A 193 -7.72 -25.84 28.29
C ILE A 193 -8.15 -24.43 28.72
N ILE A 194 -9.44 -24.11 28.64
CA ILE A 194 -9.97 -22.79 29.05
C ILE A 194 -9.82 -22.51 30.55
N ASP A 195 -9.70 -23.55 31.38
CA ASP A 195 -9.57 -23.37 32.85
C ASP A 195 -8.13 -23.09 33.25
N ASN A 196 -7.17 -23.14 32.33
CA ASN A 196 -5.78 -22.77 32.61
C ASN A 196 -5.64 -21.23 32.72
N PRO A 197 -5.12 -20.68 33.81
CA PRO A 197 -4.95 -19.23 34.02
C PRO A 197 -4.16 -18.52 32.91
N SER A 198 -3.27 -19.25 32.21
CA SER A 198 -2.49 -18.69 31.10
C SER A 198 -3.28 -18.58 29.80
N VAL A 199 -4.51 -19.11 29.75
CA VAL A 199 -5.38 -19.12 28.57
C VAL A 199 -6.55 -18.14 28.75
N GLN A 200 -6.87 -17.77 29.97
CA GLN A 200 -7.88 -16.76 30.31
C GLN A 200 -7.36 -15.34 30.06
#